data_f6dfc1bd8d043d9accc534d8f1d5c39c
#
_entry.id   f6dfc1bd8d043d9accc534d8f1d5c39c
#
_cell.length_a   1.000
_cell.length_b   1.000
_cell.length_c   1.000
_cell.angle_alpha   90.00
_cell.angle_beta   90.00
_cell.angle_gamma   90.00
#
_symmetry.space_group_name_H-M   'P 1'
#
loop_
_entity.id
_entity.type
_entity.pdbx_description
1 polymer ?
#
loop_
_entity_poly.entity_id
_entity_poly.type
_entity_poly.pdbx_seq_one_letter_code
_entity_poly.pdbx_strand_id
1 'polypeptide(L)'
;MFKRPPVRNANHLVNASLALGLLFIVTACDTRDEQGIDPILPENSSGIAPAIENPTERFDGISLPAVWSSDNLGKPIRSVAVAGRRGSLIAVGFEDGDVQLLNFEGDRVTEPADLGITALANGEFGMVGGALLTIFPGVDRDGGLNAYLYGGEIAAPIPFPLDIGSRGRVKGLCSGRALDDRDGVMRLAFWTEGAVSQLQSGRLVEVADTLVFLADEPVEADNPITACVLEPTGAKVFTAPVTHAVSLERNGRRNLIALDDAGGLTLIGEDDPDTDMVVVDGLSVRAPNQITSFAGTGDARSGGYPGGLIVLVGAISTSEHRAVLVDPSDLTLSAFERPAVLAPE
;
A
#
# COMPACT_ATOMS: atom_id res chain seq x y z
N MET A 1 -38.87 40.39 -9.95
CA MET A 1 -38.60 41.51 -9.03
C MET A 1 -38.49 40.93 -7.62
N PHE A 2 -37.33 40.37 -7.28
CA PHE A 2 -37.08 39.76 -5.96
C PHE A 2 -35.96 40.53 -5.25
N LYS A 3 -36.28 41.07 -4.06
CA LYS A 3 -35.40 41.85 -3.19
C LYS A 3 -34.37 40.91 -2.50
N ARG A 4 -33.11 41.28 -2.59
CA ARG A 4 -32.02 40.67 -1.78
C ARG A 4 -32.02 41.26 -0.35
N PRO A 5 -31.78 40.48 0.70
CA PRO A 5 -31.49 41.00 2.03
C PRO A 5 -30.03 41.42 2.20
N PRO A 6 -29.73 42.32 3.16
CA PRO A 6 -28.41 42.91 3.33
C PRO A 6 -27.42 42.02 4.10
N VAL A 7 -26.17 42.11 3.68
CA VAL A 7 -25.00 41.54 4.32
C VAL A 7 -24.68 42.30 5.62
N ARG A 8 -24.56 41.59 6.73
CA ARG A 8 -24.03 42.12 8.00
C ARG A 8 -22.56 41.75 8.14
N ASN A 9 -21.70 42.75 8.11
CA ASN A 9 -20.32 42.68 8.57
C ASN A 9 -20.28 42.58 10.10
N ALA A 10 -19.51 41.65 10.62
CA ALA A 10 -19.08 41.68 12.03
C ALA A 10 -17.58 41.39 12.08
N ASN A 11 -16.80 42.46 12.16
CA ASN A 11 -15.41 42.41 12.58
C ASN A 11 -15.37 42.21 14.11
N HIS A 12 -14.65 41.21 14.60
CA HIS A 12 -14.09 41.22 15.93
C HIS A 12 -12.64 40.70 15.89
N LEU A 13 -11.76 41.67 16.00
CA LEU A 13 -10.37 41.51 16.42
C LEU A 13 -10.34 41.11 17.91
N VAL A 14 -9.63 40.07 18.25
CA VAL A 14 -9.07 39.88 19.59
C VAL A 14 -7.64 39.39 19.45
N ASN A 15 -6.70 40.28 19.66
CA ASN A 15 -5.30 40.02 19.95
C ASN A 15 -5.19 39.52 21.40
N ALA A 16 -4.52 38.38 21.59
CA ALA A 16 -3.97 38.05 22.91
C ALA A 16 -2.61 37.38 22.68
N SER A 17 -1.56 38.18 22.83
CA SER A 17 -0.19 37.73 22.99
C SER A 17 -0.01 37.16 24.40
N LEU A 18 0.48 35.92 24.49
CA LEU A 18 1.03 35.37 25.73
C LEU A 18 2.42 34.80 25.42
N ALA A 19 3.42 35.57 25.85
CA ALA A 19 4.80 35.10 25.94
C ALA A 19 4.94 34.30 27.23
N LEU A 20 5.40 33.07 27.14
CA LEU A 20 5.82 32.27 28.30
C LEU A 20 7.26 31.77 28.06
N GLY A 21 8.15 32.20 28.96
CA GLY A 21 9.56 31.95 28.91
C GLY A 21 9.92 30.50 29.23
N LEU A 22 10.89 29.99 28.47
CA LEU A 22 11.57 28.72 28.74
C LEU A 22 12.67 28.96 29.79
N LEU A 23 12.55 28.31 30.92
CA LEU A 23 13.61 28.20 31.92
C LEU A 23 14.34 26.87 31.68
N PHE A 24 15.58 26.93 31.20
CA PHE A 24 16.49 25.78 31.15
C PHE A 24 17.12 25.58 32.52
N ILE A 25 16.84 24.44 33.14
CA ILE A 25 17.59 23.96 34.30
C ILE A 25 18.55 22.89 33.80
N VAL A 26 19.83 23.24 33.77
CA VAL A 26 20.93 22.31 33.59
C VAL A 26 21.33 21.82 34.99
N THR A 27 21.03 20.57 35.28
CA THR A 27 21.59 19.88 36.45
C THR A 27 22.68 18.93 35.96
N ALA A 28 23.92 19.37 36.16
CA ALA A 28 25.09 18.50 36.11
C ALA A 28 25.14 17.70 37.42
N CYS A 29 25.12 16.38 37.35
CA CYS A 29 25.55 15.53 38.44
C CYS A 29 26.81 14.77 37.99
N ASP A 30 27.90 15.28 38.49
CA ASP A 30 29.19 14.60 38.54
C ASP A 30 29.21 13.76 39.81
N THR A 31 29.33 12.44 39.69
CA THR A 31 29.81 11.55 40.77
C THR A 31 30.57 10.39 40.16
N ARG A 32 31.90 10.57 40.16
CA ARG A 32 32.84 9.48 40.11
C ARG A 32 32.70 8.65 41.37
N ASP A 33 32.53 7.36 41.20
CA ASP A 33 33.02 6.36 42.16
C ASP A 33 33.73 5.26 41.38
N GLU A 34 35.06 5.34 41.42
CA GLU A 34 35.96 4.29 41.02
C GLU A 34 35.90 3.17 42.08
N GLN A 35 35.29 2.07 41.77
CA GLN A 35 35.62 0.78 42.44
C GLN A 35 36.06 -0.19 41.36
N GLY A 36 37.38 -0.44 41.42
CA GLY A 36 38.07 -1.45 40.65
C GLY A 36 37.49 -2.83 40.92
N ILE A 37 37.00 -3.47 39.88
CA ILE A 37 36.73 -4.88 39.83
C ILE A 37 37.72 -5.46 38.83
N ASP A 38 38.72 -6.23 39.34
CA ASP A 38 39.62 -7.02 38.53
C ASP A 38 38.83 -8.01 37.66
N PRO A 39 39.12 -8.10 36.35
CA PRO A 39 38.48 -9.09 35.52
C PRO A 39 39.08 -10.47 35.81
N ILE A 40 38.30 -11.34 36.41
CA ILE A 40 38.61 -12.76 36.50
C ILE A 40 38.49 -13.31 35.07
N LEU A 41 39.63 -13.58 34.46
CA LEU A 41 39.74 -14.35 33.23
C LEU A 41 39.39 -15.82 33.55
N PRO A 42 38.38 -16.40 32.90
CA PRO A 42 38.21 -17.85 32.98
C PRO A 42 39.26 -18.52 32.10
N GLU A 43 40.00 -19.42 32.71
CA GLU A 43 40.98 -20.33 32.08
C GLU A 43 40.35 -21.14 30.94
N ASN A 44 41.12 -21.25 29.88
CA ASN A 44 40.99 -22.12 28.73
C ASN A 44 40.17 -23.41 28.97
N SER A 45 39.03 -23.48 28.26
CA SER A 45 38.53 -24.73 27.76
C SER A 45 38.55 -24.67 26.22
N SER A 46 39.62 -25.25 25.68
CA SER A 46 39.75 -25.57 24.25
C SER A 46 38.75 -26.65 23.86
N GLY A 47 37.47 -26.25 23.75
CA GLY A 47 36.44 -26.98 23.04
C GLY A 47 36.31 -26.38 21.69
N ILE A 48 36.88 -27.00 20.68
CA ILE A 48 36.61 -26.72 19.29
C ILE A 48 35.13 -27.05 19.09
N ALA A 49 34.26 -26.02 19.17
CA ALA A 49 32.89 -26.15 18.67
C ALA A 49 33.03 -26.47 17.16
N PRO A 50 32.33 -27.48 16.64
CA PRO A 50 32.30 -27.69 15.20
C PRO A 50 31.76 -26.41 14.57
N ALA A 51 32.52 -25.86 13.62
CA ALA A 51 32.04 -24.80 12.78
C ALA A 51 30.74 -25.30 12.13
N ILE A 52 29.63 -24.74 12.54
CA ILE A 52 28.40 -24.90 11.81
C ILE A 52 28.66 -24.12 10.50
N GLU A 53 29.15 -24.83 9.49
CA GLU A 53 29.05 -24.39 8.11
C GLU A 53 27.56 -24.32 7.80
N ASN A 54 26.92 -23.19 8.11
CA ASN A 54 25.71 -22.81 7.42
C ASN A 54 26.15 -22.51 5.99
N PRO A 55 25.77 -23.32 4.99
CA PRO A 55 25.83 -22.89 3.63
C PRO A 55 24.85 -21.72 3.56
N THR A 56 25.34 -20.51 3.60
CA THR A 56 24.63 -19.33 3.14
C THR A 56 24.44 -19.59 1.66
N GLU A 57 23.34 -20.25 1.30
CA GLU A 57 22.87 -20.23 -0.07
C GLU A 57 22.73 -18.75 -0.43
N ARG A 58 23.61 -18.33 -1.32
CA ARG A 58 23.67 -16.95 -1.78
C ARG A 58 22.38 -16.75 -2.58
N PHE A 59 21.45 -16.00 -2.03
CA PHE A 59 20.25 -15.61 -2.74
C PHE A 59 20.68 -14.70 -3.91
N ASP A 60 20.52 -15.17 -5.15
CA ASP A 60 20.93 -14.45 -6.35
C ASP A 60 19.85 -13.44 -6.81
N GLY A 61 18.78 -13.23 -6.03
CA GLY A 61 17.69 -12.30 -6.32
C GLY A 61 17.82 -10.94 -5.64
N ILE A 62 16.72 -10.20 -5.63
CA ILE A 62 16.61 -8.86 -5.03
C ILE A 62 16.14 -8.99 -3.58
N SER A 63 16.90 -8.41 -2.65
CA SER A 63 16.52 -8.33 -1.24
C SER A 63 16.04 -6.93 -0.90
N LEU A 64 14.81 -6.80 -0.39
CA LEU A 64 14.22 -5.55 0.05
C LEU A 64 14.03 -5.56 1.57
N PRO A 65 14.68 -4.66 2.32
CA PRO A 65 14.49 -4.60 3.77
C PRO A 65 13.12 -4.02 4.12
N ALA A 66 12.48 -4.58 5.14
CA ALA A 66 11.31 -3.98 5.77
C ALA A 66 11.71 -2.66 6.44
N VAL A 67 11.04 -1.56 6.10
CA VAL A 67 11.40 -0.22 6.61
C VAL A 67 10.52 0.16 7.79
N TRP A 68 9.23 -0.12 7.71
CA TRP A 68 8.23 0.24 8.70
C TRP A 68 7.12 -0.80 8.79
N SER A 69 6.36 -0.79 9.87
CA SER A 69 5.16 -1.62 9.98
C SER A 69 4.08 -0.90 10.80
N SER A 70 2.84 -1.24 10.53
CA SER A 70 1.75 -0.87 11.42
C SER A 70 1.90 -1.52 12.80
N ASP A 71 1.12 -1.06 13.77
CA ASP A 71 0.81 -1.85 14.96
C ASP A 71 0.17 -3.20 14.58
N ASN A 72 0.12 -4.12 15.56
CA ASN A 72 -0.65 -5.35 15.38
C ASN A 72 -2.13 -5.00 15.15
N LEU A 73 -2.66 -5.39 14.01
CA LEU A 73 -4.04 -5.11 13.60
C LEU A 73 -5.04 -6.08 14.23
N GLY A 74 -4.55 -7.16 14.87
CA GLY A 74 -5.32 -8.06 15.71
C GLY A 74 -6.26 -9.02 14.98
N LYS A 75 -6.32 -8.95 13.64
CA LYS A 75 -7.17 -9.79 12.78
C LYS A 75 -6.39 -10.27 11.56
N PRO A 76 -6.69 -11.47 11.04
CA PRO A 76 -6.14 -11.93 9.77
C PRO A 76 -6.49 -10.99 8.63
N ILE A 77 -5.49 -10.68 7.80
CA ILE A 77 -5.63 -9.74 6.69
C ILE A 77 -5.78 -10.53 5.39
N ARG A 78 -6.78 -10.16 4.59
CA ARG A 78 -7.09 -10.78 3.30
C ARG A 78 -6.51 -9.99 2.12
N SER A 79 -6.62 -8.67 2.17
CA SER A 79 -6.25 -7.80 1.05
C SER A 79 -5.69 -6.47 1.53
N VAL A 80 -4.89 -5.85 0.70
CA VAL A 80 -4.36 -4.51 0.92
C VAL A 80 -4.42 -3.71 -0.37
N ALA A 81 -4.63 -2.41 -0.25
CA ALA A 81 -4.61 -1.46 -1.35
C ALA A 81 -3.94 -0.16 -0.92
N VAL A 82 -3.34 0.55 -1.87
CA VAL A 82 -2.61 1.80 -1.62
C VAL A 82 -3.21 2.90 -2.50
N ALA A 83 -3.50 4.05 -1.92
CA ALA A 83 -3.76 5.28 -2.66
C ALA A 83 -2.55 6.20 -2.51
N GLY A 84 -1.84 6.42 -3.60
CA GLY A 84 -0.67 7.29 -3.65
C GLY A 84 -1.00 8.79 -3.64
N ARG A 85 -0.02 9.63 -3.92
CA ARG A 85 -0.14 11.09 -4.06
C ARG A 85 -0.76 11.75 -2.80
N ARG A 86 -1.76 12.61 -3.02
CA ARG A 86 -2.45 13.34 -1.95
C ARG A 86 -3.31 12.43 -1.06
N GLY A 87 -3.75 11.27 -1.60
CA GLY A 87 -4.53 10.30 -0.84
C GLY A 87 -3.74 9.66 0.28
N SER A 88 -2.50 9.24 0.01
CA SER A 88 -1.51 8.73 0.97
C SER A 88 -2.10 7.83 2.05
N LEU A 89 -2.95 6.88 1.64
CA LEU A 89 -3.66 5.97 2.51
C LEU A 89 -3.41 4.52 2.09
N ILE A 90 -3.40 3.65 3.08
CA ILE A 90 -3.39 2.21 2.93
C ILE A 90 -4.74 1.70 3.42
N ALA A 91 -5.46 0.97 2.58
CA ALA A 91 -6.67 0.27 2.97
C ALA A 91 -6.35 -1.19 3.23
N VAL A 92 -6.68 -1.68 4.42
CA VAL A 92 -6.48 -3.06 4.85
C VAL A 92 -7.84 -3.71 4.97
N GLY A 93 -8.09 -4.77 4.19
CA GLY A 93 -9.28 -5.60 4.24
C GLY A 93 -9.00 -6.87 5.03
N PHE A 94 -9.82 -7.15 6.04
CA PHE A 94 -9.71 -8.31 6.92
C PHE A 94 -10.54 -9.51 6.40
N GLU A 95 -10.23 -10.71 6.89
CA GLU A 95 -10.96 -11.92 6.49
C GLU A 95 -12.45 -11.89 6.86
N ASP A 96 -12.81 -11.20 7.93
CA ASP A 96 -14.21 -11.01 8.36
C ASP A 96 -14.97 -9.96 7.53
N GLY A 97 -14.28 -9.28 6.61
CA GLY A 97 -14.85 -8.28 5.71
C GLY A 97 -14.79 -6.86 6.24
N ASP A 98 -14.20 -6.65 7.41
CA ASP A 98 -13.90 -5.31 7.91
C ASP A 98 -12.84 -4.63 7.04
N VAL A 99 -12.84 -3.29 7.06
CA VAL A 99 -11.80 -2.45 6.45
C VAL A 99 -11.31 -1.43 7.45
N GLN A 100 -10.01 -1.21 7.45
CA GLN A 100 -9.34 -0.16 8.21
C GLN A 100 -8.42 0.64 7.30
N LEU A 101 -8.37 1.95 7.49
CA LEU A 101 -7.41 2.80 6.81
C LEU A 101 -6.23 3.12 7.73
N LEU A 102 -5.04 3.08 7.14
CA LEU A 102 -3.78 3.49 7.75
C LEU A 102 -3.16 4.62 6.93
N ASN A 103 -2.34 5.45 7.57
CA ASN A 103 -1.45 6.37 6.87
C ASN A 103 -0.18 5.64 6.38
N PHE A 104 0.71 6.36 5.70
CA PHE A 104 1.97 5.77 5.22
C PHE A 104 3.03 5.64 6.32
N GLU A 105 2.76 6.08 7.51
CA GLU A 105 3.51 5.80 8.73
C GLU A 105 3.02 4.54 9.45
N GLY A 106 1.95 3.89 8.92
CA GLY A 106 1.35 2.69 9.49
C GLY A 106 0.38 2.95 10.64
N ASP A 107 0.11 4.22 10.97
CA ASP A 107 -0.84 4.59 12.01
C ASP A 107 -2.27 4.44 11.52
N ARG A 108 -3.16 4.11 12.45
CA ARG A 108 -4.60 3.99 12.19
C ARG A 108 -5.23 5.34 11.91
N VAL A 109 -5.89 5.46 10.76
CA VAL A 109 -6.68 6.64 10.37
C VAL A 109 -8.14 6.44 10.70
N THR A 110 -8.64 5.22 10.59
CA THR A 110 -10.01 4.84 10.97
C THR A 110 -10.01 3.64 11.91
N GLU A 111 -11.10 3.47 12.66
CA GLU A 111 -11.41 2.17 13.25
C GLU A 111 -11.84 1.18 12.15
N PRO A 112 -11.72 -0.14 12.41
CA PRO A 112 -12.27 -1.15 11.50
C PRO A 112 -13.77 -0.97 11.29
N ALA A 113 -14.24 -1.02 10.05
CA ALA A 113 -15.65 -0.91 9.69
C ALA A 113 -16.10 -2.15 8.90
N ASP A 114 -17.22 -2.78 9.28
CA ASP A 114 -17.80 -3.92 8.55
C ASP A 114 -18.43 -3.42 7.25
N LEU A 115 -17.71 -3.60 6.15
CA LEU A 115 -18.12 -3.24 4.80
C LEU A 115 -18.31 -4.48 3.92
N GLY A 116 -18.11 -5.67 4.48
CA GLY A 116 -18.25 -6.94 3.77
C GLY A 116 -17.25 -7.14 2.64
N ILE A 117 -16.07 -6.53 2.69
CA ILE A 117 -15.10 -6.56 1.60
C ILE A 117 -14.43 -7.93 1.48
N THR A 118 -14.27 -8.39 0.25
CA THR A 118 -13.55 -9.63 -0.08
C THR A 118 -12.28 -9.38 -0.87
N ALA A 119 -12.19 -8.27 -1.61
CA ALA A 119 -11.01 -7.84 -2.35
C ALA A 119 -10.95 -6.31 -2.45
N LEU A 120 -9.76 -5.77 -2.50
CA LEU A 120 -9.46 -4.35 -2.71
C LEU A 120 -8.48 -4.20 -3.87
N ALA A 121 -8.58 -3.09 -4.61
CA ALA A 121 -7.57 -2.64 -5.56
C ALA A 121 -7.06 -1.25 -5.17
N ASN A 122 -5.89 -0.89 -5.71
CA ASN A 122 -5.25 0.39 -5.44
C ASN A 122 -6.20 1.57 -5.68
N GLY A 123 -6.14 2.54 -4.78
CA GLY A 123 -7.01 3.70 -4.80
C GLY A 123 -6.40 4.88 -5.54
N GLU A 124 -7.26 5.83 -5.87
CA GLU A 124 -6.89 7.12 -6.41
C GLU A 124 -7.56 8.25 -5.64
N PHE A 125 -6.95 9.43 -5.73
CA PHE A 125 -7.49 10.65 -5.14
C PHE A 125 -8.14 11.48 -6.23
N GLY A 126 -9.42 11.75 -6.07
CA GLY A 126 -10.21 12.43 -7.09
C GLY A 126 -11.34 13.27 -6.53
N MET A 127 -12.00 14.01 -7.40
CA MET A 127 -13.20 14.79 -7.08
C MET A 127 -14.45 13.95 -7.32
N VAL A 128 -15.35 13.92 -6.34
CA VAL A 128 -16.66 13.26 -6.45
C VAL A 128 -17.69 14.11 -5.70
N GLY A 129 -18.75 14.51 -6.37
CA GLY A 129 -19.80 15.36 -5.78
C GLY A 129 -19.25 16.70 -5.25
N GLY A 130 -18.23 17.27 -5.89
CA GLY A 130 -17.56 18.49 -5.45
C GLY A 130 -16.64 18.32 -4.22
N ALA A 131 -16.48 17.11 -3.69
CA ALA A 131 -15.57 16.81 -2.60
C ALA A 131 -14.32 16.08 -3.11
N LEU A 132 -13.16 16.38 -2.50
CA LEU A 132 -11.92 15.65 -2.76
C LEU A 132 -11.89 14.40 -1.89
N LEU A 133 -11.92 13.23 -2.51
CA LEU A 133 -12.01 11.94 -1.82
C LEU A 133 -10.91 10.98 -2.30
N THR A 134 -10.51 10.09 -1.43
CA THR A 134 -9.76 8.88 -1.78
C THR A 134 -10.77 7.79 -2.10
N ILE A 135 -10.57 7.09 -3.21
CA ILE A 135 -11.48 6.10 -3.78
C ILE A 135 -10.74 4.79 -3.88
N PHE A 136 -11.19 3.75 -3.16
CA PHE A 136 -10.67 2.40 -3.26
C PHE A 136 -11.72 1.51 -3.94
N PRO A 137 -11.46 0.96 -5.13
CA PRO A 137 -12.32 -0.07 -5.71
C PRO A 137 -12.22 -1.36 -4.89
N GLY A 138 -13.34 -2.05 -4.74
CA GLY A 138 -13.35 -3.33 -4.04
C GLY A 138 -14.57 -4.17 -4.37
N VAL A 139 -14.53 -5.43 -3.98
CA VAL A 139 -15.59 -6.41 -4.14
C VAL A 139 -16.16 -6.74 -2.77
N ASP A 140 -17.48 -6.74 -2.65
CA ASP A 140 -18.18 -7.16 -1.44
C ASP A 140 -18.43 -8.67 -1.38
N ARG A 141 -19.01 -9.15 -0.26
CA ARG A 141 -19.36 -10.57 -0.04
C ARG A 141 -20.34 -11.13 -1.06
N ASP A 142 -21.15 -10.28 -1.67
CA ASP A 142 -22.14 -10.67 -2.67
C ASP A 142 -21.55 -10.69 -4.08
N GLY A 143 -20.27 -10.31 -4.23
CA GLY A 143 -19.58 -10.17 -5.50
C GLY A 143 -19.96 -8.89 -6.24
N GLY A 144 -20.53 -7.91 -5.54
CA GLY A 144 -20.79 -6.57 -6.06
C GLY A 144 -19.50 -5.75 -6.14
N LEU A 145 -19.38 -4.97 -7.20
CA LEU A 145 -18.28 -4.01 -7.35
C LEU A 145 -18.66 -2.69 -6.68
N ASN A 146 -17.81 -2.19 -5.81
CA ASN A 146 -18.03 -0.95 -5.10
C ASN A 146 -16.82 -0.01 -5.22
N ALA A 147 -17.08 1.30 -5.16
CA ALA A 147 -16.09 2.31 -4.85
C ALA A 147 -16.23 2.70 -3.36
N TYR A 148 -15.20 2.52 -2.57
CA TYR A 148 -15.18 2.90 -1.16
C TYR A 148 -14.57 4.28 -1.04
N LEU A 149 -15.39 5.26 -0.65
CA LEU A 149 -15.07 6.69 -0.63
C LEU A 149 -14.65 7.12 0.77
N TYR A 150 -13.53 7.82 0.87
CA TYR A 150 -13.03 8.35 2.13
C TYR A 150 -12.43 9.76 1.97
N GLY A 151 -12.70 10.64 2.91
CA GLY A 151 -12.11 11.98 2.96
C GLY A 151 -12.94 12.98 3.77
N GLY A 152 -12.41 14.17 3.97
CA GLY A 152 -13.07 15.20 4.77
C GLY A 152 -13.34 14.75 6.22
N GLU A 153 -14.59 14.85 6.66
CA GLU A 153 -15.04 14.48 8.02
C GLU A 153 -15.63 13.05 8.07
N ILE A 154 -15.39 12.22 7.05
CA ILE A 154 -15.92 10.85 6.99
C ILE A 154 -15.15 9.98 7.99
N ALA A 155 -15.86 9.37 8.95
CA ALA A 155 -15.24 8.56 10.01
C ALA A 155 -14.80 7.17 9.54
N ALA A 156 -15.41 6.61 8.49
CA ALA A 156 -15.10 5.32 7.90
C ALA A 156 -15.40 5.35 6.39
N PRO A 157 -14.77 4.51 5.57
CA PRO A 157 -15.06 4.46 4.13
C PRO A 157 -16.55 4.19 3.86
N ILE A 158 -17.12 4.90 2.89
CA ILE A 158 -18.52 4.75 2.49
C ILE A 158 -18.58 3.95 1.20
N PRO A 159 -19.30 2.80 1.15
CA PRO A 159 -19.47 2.04 -0.06
C PRO A 159 -20.39 2.76 -1.04
N PHE A 160 -19.98 2.83 -2.28
CA PHE A 160 -20.74 3.34 -3.41
C PHE A 160 -20.85 2.23 -4.46
N PRO A 161 -22.01 1.58 -4.63
CA PRO A 161 -22.17 0.49 -5.58
C PRO A 161 -21.97 0.99 -7.02
N LEU A 162 -21.20 0.24 -7.78
CA LEU A 162 -20.96 0.50 -9.20
C LEU A 162 -21.84 -0.41 -10.06
N ASP A 163 -22.63 0.19 -10.95
CA ASP A 163 -23.43 -0.58 -11.90
C ASP A 163 -22.51 -1.13 -13.02
N ILE A 164 -22.32 -2.43 -13.02
CA ILE A 164 -21.58 -3.19 -14.03
C ILE A 164 -22.49 -3.96 -14.96
N GLY A 165 -23.81 -3.76 -14.87
CA GLY A 165 -24.82 -4.52 -15.59
C GLY A 165 -24.95 -5.96 -15.10
N SER A 166 -25.53 -6.83 -15.91
CA SER A 166 -25.81 -8.23 -15.55
C SER A 166 -24.61 -9.18 -15.72
N ARG A 167 -23.38 -8.73 -15.42
CA ARG A 167 -22.16 -9.51 -15.67
C ARG A 167 -21.86 -10.59 -14.63
N GLY A 168 -22.69 -10.71 -13.60
CA GLY A 168 -22.51 -11.69 -12.53
C GLY A 168 -21.60 -11.21 -11.42
N ARG A 169 -21.23 -12.15 -10.53
CA ARG A 169 -20.37 -11.86 -9.35
C ARG A 169 -18.93 -11.58 -9.79
N VAL A 170 -18.38 -10.49 -9.31
CA VAL A 170 -16.96 -10.14 -9.52
C VAL A 170 -16.09 -11.10 -8.70
N LYS A 171 -15.11 -11.69 -9.35
CA LYS A 171 -14.15 -12.63 -8.73
C LYS A 171 -12.84 -11.94 -8.36
N GLY A 172 -12.44 -10.94 -9.12
CA GLY A 172 -11.25 -10.17 -8.86
C GLY A 172 -11.22 -8.87 -9.67
N LEU A 173 -10.32 -7.99 -9.29
CA LEU A 173 -10.22 -6.66 -9.87
C LEU A 173 -8.78 -6.15 -9.82
N CYS A 174 -8.48 -5.19 -10.68
CA CYS A 174 -7.33 -4.32 -10.59
C CYS A 174 -7.71 -2.89 -10.98
N SER A 175 -6.93 -1.94 -10.53
CA SER A 175 -7.13 -0.52 -10.82
C SER A 175 -5.86 0.10 -11.35
N GLY A 176 -6.02 1.21 -12.00
CA GLY A 176 -4.93 2.00 -12.51
C GLY A 176 -5.30 3.47 -12.54
N ARG A 177 -4.30 4.29 -12.58
CA ARG A 177 -4.43 5.71 -12.65
C ARG A 177 -5.10 6.17 -13.94
N ALA A 178 -5.87 7.24 -13.88
CA ALA A 178 -6.26 8.01 -15.04
C ALA A 178 -5.01 8.54 -15.76
N LEU A 179 -4.95 8.38 -17.07
CA LEU A 179 -3.82 8.83 -17.88
C LEU A 179 -3.96 10.30 -18.27
N ASP A 180 -5.20 10.75 -18.46
CA ASP A 180 -5.54 12.13 -18.74
C ASP A 180 -6.93 12.46 -18.15
N ASP A 181 -7.38 13.71 -18.31
CA ASP A 181 -8.70 14.15 -17.83
C ASP A 181 -9.89 13.41 -18.48
N ARG A 182 -9.67 12.70 -19.59
CA ARG A 182 -10.71 11.92 -20.28
C ARG A 182 -10.91 10.55 -19.65
N ASP A 183 -9.91 10.06 -18.94
CA ASP A 183 -9.98 8.78 -18.22
C ASP A 183 -10.80 8.88 -16.92
N GLY A 184 -11.31 10.07 -16.60
CA GLY A 184 -12.12 10.31 -15.41
C GLY A 184 -11.29 10.29 -14.13
N VAL A 185 -11.81 9.63 -13.10
CA VAL A 185 -11.17 9.56 -11.79
C VAL A 185 -10.07 8.51 -11.77
N MET A 186 -10.35 7.32 -12.32
CA MET A 186 -9.41 6.21 -12.38
C MET A 186 -9.82 5.19 -13.43
N ARG A 187 -8.90 4.32 -13.79
CA ARG A 187 -9.16 3.13 -14.60
C ARG A 187 -9.42 1.93 -13.69
N LEU A 188 -10.28 1.03 -14.15
CA LEU A 188 -10.70 -0.15 -13.40
C LEU A 188 -10.85 -1.33 -14.35
N ALA A 189 -10.43 -2.50 -13.90
CA ALA A 189 -10.72 -3.75 -14.60
C ALA A 189 -11.11 -4.85 -13.61
N PHE A 190 -11.95 -5.77 -14.06
CA PHE A 190 -12.44 -6.89 -13.25
C PHE A 190 -12.81 -8.08 -14.12
N TRP A 191 -12.87 -9.26 -13.52
CA TRP A 191 -13.42 -10.47 -14.13
C TRP A 191 -14.45 -11.09 -13.21
N THR A 192 -15.33 -11.90 -13.78
CA THR A 192 -16.48 -12.47 -13.06
C THR A 192 -16.41 -13.99 -13.00
N GLU A 193 -17.17 -14.59 -12.07
CA GLU A 193 -17.26 -16.05 -11.92
C GLU A 193 -17.75 -16.73 -13.20
N GLY A 194 -18.64 -16.08 -13.97
CA GLY A 194 -19.19 -16.61 -15.22
C GLY A 194 -18.29 -16.40 -16.45
N ALA A 195 -17.25 -15.56 -16.36
CA ALA A 195 -16.34 -15.21 -17.45
C ALA A 195 -14.90 -15.05 -16.92
N VAL A 196 -14.37 -16.14 -16.39
CA VAL A 196 -13.06 -16.13 -15.70
C VAL A 196 -11.87 -15.84 -16.60
N SER A 197 -12.02 -16.00 -17.90
CA SER A 197 -10.97 -15.69 -18.90
C SER A 197 -11.23 -14.39 -19.65
N GLN A 198 -12.23 -13.59 -19.22
CA GLN A 198 -12.55 -12.31 -19.84
C GLN A 198 -12.35 -11.19 -18.83
N LEU A 199 -11.44 -10.26 -19.15
CA LEU A 199 -11.21 -9.05 -18.37
C LEU A 199 -12.07 -7.93 -18.94
N GLN A 200 -12.99 -7.43 -18.13
CA GLN A 200 -13.72 -6.21 -18.43
C GLN A 200 -12.93 -5.03 -17.90
N SER A 201 -12.44 -4.17 -18.77
CA SER A 201 -11.79 -2.90 -18.41
C SER A 201 -12.71 -1.70 -18.67
N GLY A 202 -12.35 -0.57 -18.10
CA GLY A 202 -13.07 0.69 -18.30
C GLY A 202 -12.57 1.80 -17.40
N ARG A 203 -13.37 2.85 -17.32
CA ARG A 203 -13.05 4.08 -16.59
C ARG A 203 -14.14 4.38 -15.57
N LEU A 204 -13.73 4.82 -14.39
CA LEU A 204 -14.64 5.36 -13.39
C LEU A 204 -14.68 6.87 -13.57
N VAL A 205 -15.82 7.40 -13.94
CA VAL A 205 -16.03 8.82 -14.23
C VAL A 205 -17.09 9.40 -13.31
N GLU A 206 -17.00 10.70 -13.05
CA GLU A 206 -18.05 11.43 -12.37
C GLU A 206 -19.04 11.99 -13.39
N VAL A 207 -20.32 11.69 -13.22
CA VAL A 207 -21.42 12.20 -14.02
C VAL A 207 -22.54 12.68 -13.08
N ALA A 208 -22.83 13.97 -13.08
CA ALA A 208 -23.88 14.56 -12.23
C ALA A 208 -23.75 14.15 -10.74
N ASP A 209 -22.58 14.36 -10.16
CA ASP A 209 -22.22 14.04 -8.76
C ASP A 209 -22.29 12.55 -8.40
N THR A 210 -22.27 11.66 -9.41
CA THR A 210 -22.35 10.22 -9.25
C THR A 210 -21.19 9.53 -9.97
N LEU A 211 -20.63 8.46 -9.38
CA LEU A 211 -19.64 7.64 -10.04
C LEU A 211 -20.29 6.63 -10.99
N VAL A 212 -19.79 6.59 -12.22
CA VAL A 212 -20.29 5.69 -13.28
C VAL A 212 -19.11 4.92 -13.86
N PHE A 213 -19.27 3.62 -14.02
CA PHE A 213 -18.30 2.79 -14.74
C PHE A 213 -18.63 2.79 -16.24
N LEU A 214 -17.74 3.34 -17.03
CA LEU A 214 -17.81 3.31 -18.50
C LEU A 214 -16.92 2.18 -19.00
N ALA A 215 -17.55 1.11 -19.48
CA ALA A 215 -16.86 -0.08 -19.95
C ALA A 215 -16.23 0.14 -21.33
N ASP A 216 -15.01 -0.38 -21.50
CA ASP A 216 -14.33 -0.57 -22.78
C ASP A 216 -14.63 -1.97 -23.37
N GLU A 217 -14.07 -2.29 -24.53
CA GLU A 217 -14.12 -3.65 -25.06
C GLU A 217 -13.36 -4.62 -24.12
N PRO A 218 -13.95 -5.80 -23.84
CA PRO A 218 -13.31 -6.77 -22.96
C PRO A 218 -12.05 -7.37 -23.62
N VAL A 219 -11.09 -7.75 -22.78
CA VAL A 219 -9.87 -8.44 -23.18
C VAL A 219 -10.02 -9.92 -22.86
N GLU A 220 -9.85 -10.77 -23.87
CA GLU A 220 -9.88 -12.23 -23.71
C GLU A 220 -8.48 -12.75 -23.32
N ALA A 221 -8.45 -13.70 -22.41
CA ALA A 221 -7.26 -14.44 -22.02
C ALA A 221 -7.43 -15.91 -22.36
N ASP A 222 -6.32 -16.59 -22.68
CA ASP A 222 -6.33 -18.03 -23.00
C ASP A 222 -6.66 -18.92 -21.80
N ASN A 223 -6.41 -18.42 -20.57
CA ASN A 223 -6.59 -19.15 -19.33
C ASN A 223 -7.36 -18.31 -18.31
N PRO A 224 -7.89 -18.92 -17.24
CA PRO A 224 -8.53 -18.21 -16.15
C PRO A 224 -7.62 -17.13 -15.54
N ILE A 225 -8.14 -15.91 -15.44
CA ILE A 225 -7.44 -14.76 -14.88
C ILE A 225 -7.39 -14.91 -13.36
N THR A 226 -6.22 -14.71 -12.79
CA THR A 226 -6.00 -14.73 -11.33
C THR A 226 -5.52 -13.37 -10.80
N ALA A 227 -4.84 -12.58 -11.64
CA ALA A 227 -4.44 -11.22 -11.33
C ALA A 227 -4.40 -10.35 -12.59
N CYS A 228 -4.40 -9.04 -12.42
CA CYS A 228 -4.23 -8.08 -13.52
C CYS A 228 -3.52 -6.81 -13.04
N VAL A 229 -2.98 -6.08 -14.02
CA VAL A 229 -2.42 -4.73 -13.85
C VAL A 229 -2.91 -3.85 -14.98
N LEU A 230 -3.29 -2.62 -14.69
CA LEU A 230 -3.64 -1.61 -15.69
C LEU A 230 -2.43 -0.72 -15.96
N GLU A 231 -1.82 -0.93 -17.10
CA GLU A 231 -0.70 -0.13 -17.61
C GLU A 231 -1.20 0.97 -18.56
N PRO A 232 -0.41 2.03 -18.83
CA PRO A 232 -0.78 3.06 -19.80
C PRO A 232 -1.12 2.51 -21.18
N THR A 233 -0.48 1.42 -21.59
CA THR A 233 -0.65 0.77 -22.89
C THR A 233 -1.82 -0.21 -22.95
N GLY A 234 -2.44 -0.54 -21.82
CA GLY A 234 -3.53 -1.51 -21.73
C GLY A 234 -3.53 -2.32 -20.44
N ALA A 235 -4.31 -3.38 -20.42
CA ALA A 235 -4.34 -4.32 -19.30
C ALA A 235 -3.37 -5.48 -19.54
N LYS A 236 -2.58 -5.83 -18.53
CA LYS A 236 -1.80 -7.07 -18.49
C LYS A 236 -2.49 -8.04 -17.55
N VAL A 237 -2.76 -9.25 -18.00
CA VAL A 237 -3.42 -10.31 -17.23
C VAL A 237 -2.43 -11.39 -16.85
N PHE A 238 -2.68 -12.00 -15.70
CA PHE A 238 -1.92 -13.13 -15.17
C PHE A 238 -2.84 -14.30 -14.90
N THR A 239 -2.27 -15.49 -14.97
CA THR A 239 -2.91 -16.75 -14.66
C THR A 239 -2.15 -17.45 -13.52
N ALA A 240 -2.67 -18.55 -13.01
CA ALA A 240 -1.96 -19.31 -11.98
C ALA A 240 -0.50 -19.61 -12.39
N PRO A 241 0.48 -19.53 -11.46
CA PRO A 241 0.29 -19.41 -10.00
C PRO A 241 0.18 -17.96 -9.46
N VAL A 242 0.24 -16.93 -10.31
CA VAL A 242 0.20 -15.53 -9.86
C VAL A 242 -1.16 -15.21 -9.24
N THR A 243 -1.17 -14.67 -8.03
CA THR A 243 -2.39 -14.29 -7.29
C THR A 243 -2.58 -12.78 -7.19
N HIS A 244 -1.50 -12.03 -7.20
CA HIS A 244 -1.51 -10.56 -7.17
C HIS A 244 -0.41 -10.02 -8.06
N ALA A 245 -0.62 -8.84 -8.64
CA ALA A 245 0.39 -8.13 -9.40
C ALA A 245 0.25 -6.61 -9.20
N VAL A 246 1.38 -5.92 -9.24
CA VAL A 246 1.44 -4.47 -9.08
C VAL A 246 2.46 -3.89 -10.07
N SER A 247 2.14 -2.73 -10.66
CA SER A 247 3.07 -1.94 -11.46
C SER A 247 3.49 -0.70 -10.68
N LEU A 248 4.79 -0.56 -10.47
CA LEU A 248 5.40 0.63 -9.89
C LEU A 248 5.98 1.49 -11.01
N GLU A 249 5.30 2.56 -11.36
CA GLU A 249 5.76 3.49 -12.39
C GLU A 249 6.34 4.75 -11.76
N ARG A 250 7.60 5.07 -12.11
CA ARG A 250 8.28 6.28 -11.70
C ARG A 250 9.30 6.74 -12.75
N ASN A 251 9.26 8.01 -13.09
CA ASN A 251 10.20 8.65 -14.02
C ASN A 251 10.36 7.88 -15.34
N GLY A 252 9.27 7.34 -15.87
CA GLY A 252 9.26 6.57 -17.11
C GLY A 252 9.85 5.15 -16.98
N ARG A 253 10.27 4.74 -15.79
CA ARG A 253 10.63 3.34 -15.48
C ARG A 253 9.41 2.64 -14.91
N ARG A 254 9.22 1.41 -15.33
CA ARG A 254 8.15 0.55 -14.83
C ARG A 254 8.77 -0.73 -14.29
N ASN A 255 8.33 -1.10 -13.09
CA ASN A 255 8.68 -2.35 -12.46
C ASN A 255 7.38 -3.09 -12.15
N LEU A 256 7.24 -4.26 -12.73
CA LEU A 256 6.09 -5.12 -12.54
C LEU A 256 6.46 -6.22 -11.56
N ILE A 257 5.73 -6.30 -10.46
CA ILE A 257 5.97 -7.28 -9.41
C ILE A 257 4.76 -8.20 -9.33
N ALA A 258 4.99 -9.49 -9.26
CA ALA A 258 3.97 -10.51 -9.07
C ALA A 258 4.18 -11.26 -7.76
N LEU A 259 3.08 -11.70 -7.15
CA LEU A 259 3.04 -12.60 -6.00
C LEU A 259 2.37 -13.90 -6.44
N ASP A 260 3.00 -15.01 -6.17
CA ASP A 260 2.43 -16.33 -6.43
C ASP A 260 1.58 -16.87 -5.24
N ASP A 261 0.99 -18.03 -5.42
CA ASP A 261 0.16 -18.70 -4.41
C ASP A 261 0.96 -19.29 -3.25
N ALA A 262 2.28 -19.43 -3.39
CA ALA A 262 3.19 -19.83 -2.33
C ALA A 262 3.70 -18.65 -1.48
N GLY A 263 3.41 -17.41 -1.89
CA GLY A 263 3.87 -16.18 -1.24
C GLY A 263 5.23 -15.69 -1.75
N GLY A 264 5.70 -16.22 -2.87
CA GLY A 264 6.92 -15.78 -3.56
C GLY A 264 6.70 -14.49 -4.35
N LEU A 265 7.63 -13.56 -4.27
CA LEU A 265 7.62 -12.33 -5.05
C LEU A 265 8.60 -12.44 -6.21
N THR A 266 8.18 -11.97 -7.38
CA THR A 266 8.99 -11.94 -8.59
C THR A 266 8.89 -10.59 -9.27
N LEU A 267 10.03 -9.99 -9.61
CA LEU A 267 10.12 -8.86 -10.52
C LEU A 267 10.06 -9.41 -11.95
N ILE A 268 9.00 -9.06 -12.66
CA ILE A 268 8.78 -9.49 -14.06
C ILE A 268 9.59 -8.58 -14.99
N GLY A 269 10.52 -9.17 -15.71
CA GLY A 269 11.29 -8.47 -16.73
C GLY A 269 10.44 -8.20 -17.99
N GLU A 270 10.64 -7.05 -18.64
CA GLU A 270 10.07 -6.80 -19.98
C GLU A 270 10.94 -7.46 -21.06
N ASP A 271 12.26 -7.25 -20.99
CA ASP A 271 13.27 -7.77 -21.91
C ASP A 271 14.33 -8.64 -21.20
N ASP A 272 14.37 -8.57 -19.87
CA ASP A 272 15.29 -9.33 -19.01
C ASP A 272 14.57 -10.54 -18.38
N PRO A 273 15.31 -11.56 -17.92
CA PRO A 273 14.73 -12.66 -17.15
C PRO A 273 14.02 -12.17 -15.88
N ASP A 274 12.96 -12.86 -15.52
CA ASP A 274 12.29 -12.66 -14.23
C ASP A 274 13.28 -12.86 -13.10
N THR A 275 13.15 -12.04 -12.04
CA THR A 275 14.08 -12.03 -10.91
C THR A 275 13.31 -12.25 -9.60
N ASP A 276 13.72 -13.26 -8.85
CA ASP A 276 13.14 -13.52 -7.53
C ASP A 276 13.42 -12.37 -6.56
N MET A 277 12.45 -12.08 -5.73
CA MET A 277 12.53 -11.03 -4.70
C MET A 277 12.24 -11.62 -3.33
N VAL A 278 12.94 -11.14 -2.32
CA VAL A 278 12.69 -11.48 -0.93
C VAL A 278 12.59 -10.23 -0.08
N VAL A 279 11.64 -10.21 0.84
CA VAL A 279 11.58 -9.18 1.87
C VAL A 279 12.29 -9.71 3.10
N VAL A 280 13.27 -8.96 3.56
CA VAL A 280 14.10 -9.33 4.73
C VAL A 280 13.78 -8.43 5.91
N ASP A 281 14.13 -8.91 7.11
CA ASP A 281 13.99 -8.10 8.32
C ASP A 281 14.78 -6.79 8.18
N GLY A 282 14.16 -5.70 8.58
CA GLY A 282 14.83 -4.42 8.73
C GLY A 282 15.49 -4.25 10.09
N LEU A 283 15.93 -3.03 10.41
CA LEU A 283 16.62 -2.75 11.69
C LEU A 283 15.75 -3.02 12.92
N SER A 284 14.44 -2.73 12.83
CA SER A 284 13.49 -2.87 13.93
C SER A 284 12.15 -3.47 13.51
N VAL A 285 12.03 -3.86 12.26
CA VAL A 285 10.79 -4.35 11.65
C VAL A 285 11.04 -5.76 11.13
N ARG A 286 10.15 -6.68 11.44
CA ARG A 286 10.19 -8.04 10.90
C ARG A 286 9.44 -8.11 9.57
N ALA A 287 10.01 -8.84 8.63
CA ALA A 287 9.32 -9.24 7.41
C ALA A 287 8.18 -10.24 7.71
N PRO A 288 7.12 -10.28 6.92
CA PRO A 288 6.09 -11.32 7.04
C PRO A 288 6.70 -12.70 6.73
N ASN A 289 6.36 -13.70 7.54
CA ASN A 289 6.77 -15.09 7.28
C ASN A 289 6.13 -15.67 6.00
N GLN A 290 4.93 -15.19 5.68
CA GLN A 290 4.20 -15.53 4.47
C GLN A 290 3.43 -14.30 4.03
N ILE A 291 3.63 -13.91 2.77
CA ILE A 291 2.90 -12.79 2.16
C ILE A 291 1.60 -13.34 1.60
N THR A 292 0.46 -12.77 2.01
CA THR A 292 -0.88 -13.17 1.55
C THR A 292 -1.44 -12.20 0.52
N SER A 293 -1.04 -10.94 0.58
CA SER A 293 -1.42 -9.91 -0.39
C SER A 293 -0.41 -8.78 -0.36
N PHE A 294 -0.31 -8.03 -1.43
CA PHE A 294 0.49 -6.83 -1.49
C PHE A 294 -0.10 -5.78 -2.41
N ALA A 295 0.31 -4.55 -2.20
CA ALA A 295 -0.06 -3.40 -3.01
C ALA A 295 1.13 -2.45 -3.12
N GLY A 296 1.12 -1.53 -4.06
CA GLY A 296 2.20 -0.57 -4.17
C GLY A 296 1.89 0.61 -5.08
N THR A 297 2.68 1.66 -4.93
CA THR A 297 2.66 2.86 -5.77
C THR A 297 4.07 3.33 -6.05
N GLY A 298 4.33 3.77 -7.27
CA GLY A 298 5.59 4.45 -7.65
C GLY A 298 5.62 5.93 -7.28
N ASP A 299 4.53 6.47 -6.73
CA ASP A 299 4.48 7.88 -6.33
C ASP A 299 5.37 8.12 -5.11
N ALA A 300 6.42 8.93 -5.31
CA ALA A 300 7.32 9.30 -4.23
C ALA A 300 6.62 10.12 -3.16
N ARG A 301 7.06 9.92 -1.92
CA ARG A 301 6.68 10.75 -0.80
C ARG A 301 7.91 11.35 -0.12
N SER A 302 7.83 12.63 0.20
CA SER A 302 8.87 13.30 1.00
C SER A 302 8.88 12.69 2.41
N GLY A 303 10.03 12.21 2.85
CA GLY A 303 10.29 11.85 4.23
C GLY A 303 10.45 10.36 4.54
N GLY A 304 10.35 9.44 3.57
CA GLY A 304 10.56 8.03 3.90
C GLY A 304 10.57 7.06 2.72
N TYR A 305 9.89 7.41 1.62
CA TYR A 305 9.73 6.48 0.50
C TYR A 305 10.02 7.15 -0.83
N PRO A 306 11.29 7.49 -1.12
CA PRO A 306 11.65 8.22 -2.34
C PRO A 306 11.41 7.41 -3.61
N GLY A 307 11.45 6.10 -3.54
CA GLY A 307 11.20 5.17 -4.65
C GLY A 307 9.73 4.80 -4.85
N GLY A 308 8.83 5.31 -4.02
CA GLY A 308 7.46 4.83 -3.91
C GLY A 308 7.28 3.96 -2.67
N LEU A 309 6.21 3.17 -2.63
CA LEU A 309 5.88 2.34 -1.49
C LEU A 309 5.36 0.98 -1.95
N ILE A 310 5.86 -0.08 -1.35
CA ILE A 310 5.25 -1.41 -1.36
C ILE A 310 4.71 -1.68 0.04
N VAL A 311 3.47 -2.14 0.13
CA VAL A 311 2.85 -2.60 1.37
C VAL A 311 2.56 -4.08 1.22
N LEU A 312 3.08 -4.86 2.15
CA LEU A 312 2.92 -6.30 2.23
C LEU A 312 2.06 -6.62 3.44
N VAL A 313 1.17 -7.56 3.31
CA VAL A 313 0.39 -8.07 4.42
C VAL A 313 0.52 -9.57 4.53
N GLY A 314 0.51 -10.03 5.78
CA GLY A 314 0.67 -11.43 6.09
C GLY A 314 0.84 -11.64 7.60
N ALA A 315 1.06 -12.87 8.00
CA ALA A 315 1.32 -13.19 9.40
C ALA A 315 2.81 -13.04 9.73
N ILE A 316 3.10 -12.25 10.77
CA ILE A 316 4.43 -12.25 11.41
C ILE A 316 4.54 -13.46 12.36
N SER A 317 3.42 -13.78 13.04
CA SER A 317 3.23 -14.98 13.86
C SER A 317 1.75 -15.38 13.83
N THR A 318 1.37 -16.45 14.50
CA THR A 318 -0.02 -16.94 14.56
C THR A 318 -1.02 -15.92 15.14
N SER A 319 -0.55 -14.92 15.87
CA SER A 319 -1.40 -13.90 16.53
C SER A 319 -1.02 -12.47 16.15
N GLU A 320 -0.07 -12.29 15.24
CA GLU A 320 0.45 -10.98 14.89
C GLU A 320 0.29 -10.73 13.37
N HIS A 321 -0.62 -9.82 13.05
CA HIS A 321 -0.95 -9.42 11.69
C HIS A 321 -0.63 -7.93 11.50
N ARG A 322 0.24 -7.62 10.55
CA ARG A 322 0.71 -6.26 10.30
C ARG A 322 0.70 -5.93 8.80
N ALA A 323 0.57 -4.67 8.50
CA ALA A 323 1.00 -4.12 7.22
C ALA A 323 2.49 -3.75 7.35
N VAL A 324 3.33 -4.37 6.52
CA VAL A 324 4.78 -4.12 6.46
C VAL A 324 5.08 -3.27 5.24
N LEU A 325 5.82 -2.20 5.44
CA LEU A 325 6.12 -1.20 4.43
C LEU A 325 7.58 -1.34 3.98
N VAL A 326 7.77 -1.32 2.67
CA VAL A 326 9.06 -1.49 2.00
C VAL A 326 9.29 -0.34 1.04
N ASP A 327 10.50 0.21 1.03
CA ASP A 327 10.92 1.21 0.05
C ASP A 327 11.51 0.51 -1.20
N PRO A 328 10.87 0.65 -2.37
CA PRO A 328 11.37 0.07 -3.60
C PRO A 328 12.42 0.94 -4.32
N SER A 329 13.17 1.79 -3.60
CA SER A 329 14.12 2.74 -4.20
C SER A 329 15.11 2.09 -5.16
N ASP A 330 15.59 0.89 -4.83
CA ASP A 330 16.53 0.15 -5.68
C ASP A 330 15.91 -0.30 -7.00
N LEU A 331 14.59 -0.40 -7.06
CA LEU A 331 13.86 -0.76 -8.27
C LEU A 331 13.41 0.46 -9.08
N THR A 332 13.00 1.54 -8.41
CA THR A 332 12.22 2.62 -9.02
C THR A 332 12.98 3.92 -9.23
N LEU A 333 14.07 4.16 -8.46
CA LEU A 333 14.86 5.38 -8.60
C LEU A 333 15.88 5.28 -9.73
N SER A 334 16.06 6.39 -10.46
CA SER A 334 17.19 6.53 -11.38
C SER A 334 18.51 6.65 -10.59
N ALA A 335 19.65 6.44 -11.27
CA ALA A 335 20.95 6.54 -10.64
C ALA A 335 21.22 7.93 -10.00
N PHE A 336 20.56 8.99 -10.51
CA PHE A 336 20.70 10.35 -9.97
C PHE A 336 19.80 10.61 -8.76
N GLU A 337 18.74 9.81 -8.59
CA GLU A 337 17.77 9.99 -7.52
C GLU A 337 18.03 9.06 -6.33
N ARG A 338 18.90 8.06 -6.51
CA ARG A 338 19.29 7.18 -5.40
C ARG A 338 20.03 7.99 -4.34
N PRO A 339 19.60 7.94 -3.07
CA PRO A 339 20.36 8.55 -2.01
C PRO A 339 21.77 7.94 -2.01
N ALA A 340 22.78 8.80 -1.85
CA ALA A 340 24.15 8.34 -1.72
C ALA A 340 24.21 7.39 -0.48
N VAL A 341 24.50 6.13 -0.72
CA VAL A 341 24.83 5.21 0.37
C VAL A 341 26.13 5.71 0.97
N LEU A 342 26.06 6.36 2.15
CA LEU A 342 27.26 6.67 2.91
C LEU A 342 27.94 5.33 3.23
N ALA A 343 29.09 5.11 2.61
CA ALA A 343 29.91 3.98 2.97
C ALA A 343 30.21 4.09 4.47
N PRO A 344 30.09 3.02 5.25
CA PRO A 344 30.50 3.04 6.65
C PRO A 344 31.99 3.38 6.68
N GLU A 345 32.36 4.43 7.43
CA GLU A 345 33.75 4.80 7.74
C GLU A 345 34.44 3.71 8.60
#